data_d4cdb8c89113b71b3e76d098e3e2aead
#
_entry.id   d4cdb8c89113b71b3e76d098e3e2aead
#
_cell.length_a   1.000
_cell.length_b   1.000
_cell.length_c   1.000
_cell.angle_alpha   90.00
_cell.angle_beta   90.00
_cell.angle_gamma   90.00
#
_symmetry.space_group_name_H-M   'P 1'
#
loop_
_entity.id
_entity.type
_entity.pdbx_description
1 polymer ?
#
loop_
_entity_poly.entity_id
_entity_poly.type
_entity_poly.pdbx_seq_one_letter_code
_entity_poly.pdbx_strand_id
1 'polypeptide(L)'
;MKKYLFLFVAVVSLALSSGQAYAQRYLPKMMGVELRGGFVNGSKSPLNYNTGIAMSGYTKKANRWVVGAEYLLKNYDYRSTSIPRAQFTAEGGYYLKFLSDPTKTFFLSIGGSALAGYETVNWGDRLLHDGSTLLAKDAFIYGGAITLELESYITDRIVLLANVRERVLWGGSLGKFSTQFGLGVKFIIN
;
A
#
# COMPACT_ATOMS: atom_id res chain seq x y z
N MET A 1 -3.47 14.98 -18.68
CA MET A 1 -2.67 15.55 -17.59
C MET A 1 -3.41 16.63 -16.80
N LYS A 2 -4.03 17.67 -17.42
CA LYS A 2 -4.73 18.77 -16.70
C LYS A 2 -5.88 18.31 -15.79
N LYS A 3 -6.65 17.26 -16.15
CA LYS A 3 -7.76 16.73 -15.35
C LYS A 3 -7.30 16.10 -14.02
N TYR A 4 -6.18 15.39 -14.02
CA TYR A 4 -5.62 14.77 -12.80
C TYR A 4 -4.97 15.79 -11.86
N LEU A 5 -4.37 16.84 -12.43
CA LEU A 5 -3.86 17.98 -11.66
C LEU A 5 -5.02 18.71 -10.94
N PHE A 6 -6.14 18.90 -11.62
CA PHE A 6 -7.34 19.53 -11.03
C PHE A 6 -7.93 18.68 -9.90
N LEU A 7 -8.00 17.36 -10.10
CA LEU A 7 -8.45 16.42 -9.05
C LEU A 7 -7.52 16.43 -7.84
N PHE A 8 -6.22 16.45 -8.07
CA PHE A 8 -5.21 16.54 -7.01
C PHE A 8 -5.33 17.86 -6.22
N VAL A 9 -5.47 18.99 -6.93
CA VAL A 9 -5.66 20.31 -6.30
C VAL A 9 -6.99 20.36 -5.53
N ALA A 10 -8.08 19.78 -6.06
CA ALA A 10 -9.36 19.72 -5.38
C ALA A 10 -9.30 18.88 -4.10
N VAL A 11 -8.62 17.73 -4.11
CA VAL A 11 -8.42 16.90 -2.92
C VAL A 11 -7.56 17.61 -1.88
N VAL A 12 -6.51 18.30 -2.30
CA VAL A 12 -5.64 19.09 -1.42
C VAL A 12 -6.40 20.29 -0.83
N SER A 13 -7.23 20.97 -1.61
CA SER A 13 -8.02 22.11 -1.12
C SER A 13 -9.12 21.68 -0.14
N LEU A 14 -9.77 20.53 -0.37
CA LEU A 14 -10.70 19.92 0.59
C LEU A 14 -10.01 19.52 1.90
N ALA A 15 -8.79 19.03 1.83
CA ALA A 15 -7.98 18.69 3.02
C ALA A 15 -7.57 19.95 3.82
N LEU A 16 -7.36 21.08 3.15
CA LEU A 16 -6.98 22.35 3.77
C LEU A 16 -8.16 23.15 4.35
N SER A 17 -9.40 22.87 3.92
CA SER A 17 -10.60 23.57 4.38
C SER A 17 -11.25 22.97 5.64
N SER A 18 -10.67 21.92 6.23
CA SER A 18 -11.14 21.35 7.49
C SER A 18 -10.91 22.32 8.64
N GLY A 19 -11.97 23.03 8.99
CA GLY A 19 -11.99 23.98 10.10
C GLY A 19 -11.56 23.36 11.41
N GLN A 20 -11.03 24.19 12.30
CA GLN A 20 -10.43 23.90 13.60
C GLN A 20 -11.28 22.96 14.47
N ALA A 21 -11.07 21.67 14.34
CA ALA A 21 -11.45 20.73 15.37
C ALA A 21 -10.28 20.63 16.35
N TYR A 22 -10.42 21.23 17.51
CA TYR A 22 -9.50 21.04 18.65
C TYR A 22 -9.70 19.65 19.22
N ALA A 23 -9.24 18.63 18.55
CA ALA A 23 -9.27 17.29 19.06
C ALA A 23 -7.84 16.85 19.36
N GLN A 24 -7.67 16.12 20.42
CA GLN A 24 -6.40 15.51 20.79
C GLN A 24 -6.13 14.34 19.85
N ARG A 25 -5.63 14.66 18.64
CA ARG A 25 -5.57 13.77 17.48
C ARG A 25 -4.55 12.64 17.59
N TYR A 26 -3.73 12.68 18.61
CA TYR A 26 -2.74 11.65 18.85
C TYR A 26 -2.67 11.29 20.33
N LEU A 27 -2.94 10.04 20.67
CA LEU A 27 -2.72 9.47 22.00
C LEU A 27 -1.71 8.32 21.90
N PRO A 28 -0.73 8.24 22.82
CA PRO A 28 0.12 7.06 22.95
C PRO A 28 -0.74 5.80 23.18
N LYS A 29 -0.38 4.71 22.53
CA LYS A 29 -1.10 3.42 22.53
C LYS A 29 -2.39 3.39 21.72
N MET A 30 -2.73 4.42 20.96
CA MET A 30 -3.79 4.34 19.96
C MET A 30 -3.58 3.14 19.04
N MET A 31 -4.67 2.47 18.72
CA MET A 31 -4.71 1.40 17.72
C MET A 31 -5.66 1.78 16.60
N GLY A 32 -5.36 1.34 15.39
CA GLY A 32 -6.19 1.57 14.22
C GLY A 32 -6.21 0.38 13.29
N VAL A 33 -7.32 0.25 12.57
CA VAL A 33 -7.48 -0.67 11.45
C VAL A 33 -7.40 0.14 10.16
N GLU A 34 -6.61 -0.34 9.22
CA GLU A 34 -6.33 0.32 7.95
C GLU A 34 -6.87 -0.50 6.79
N LEU A 35 -7.59 0.14 5.89
CA LEU A 35 -7.93 -0.38 4.58
C LEU A 35 -7.10 0.37 3.56
N ARG A 36 -6.36 -0.35 2.74
CA ARG A 36 -5.44 0.22 1.75
C ARG A 36 -5.77 -0.29 0.36
N GLY A 37 -5.58 0.54 -0.64
CA GLY A 37 -5.70 0.16 -2.05
C GLY A 37 -4.87 1.08 -2.91
N GLY A 38 -4.45 0.61 -4.08
CA GLY A 38 -3.59 1.42 -4.92
C GLY A 38 -3.26 0.78 -6.25
N PHE A 39 -2.33 1.42 -6.95
CA PHE A 39 -1.83 0.99 -8.23
C PHE A 39 -0.38 0.54 -8.11
N VAL A 40 -0.04 -0.44 -8.93
CA VAL A 40 1.32 -0.99 -9.01
C VAL A 40 1.92 -0.56 -10.33
N ASN A 41 3.16 -0.06 -10.29
CA ASN A 41 3.89 0.28 -11.51
C ASN A 41 4.17 -0.99 -12.33
N GLY A 42 3.97 -0.92 -13.64
CA GLY A 42 4.18 -2.07 -14.53
C GLY A 42 3.75 -1.79 -15.94
N SER A 43 3.73 -2.83 -16.77
CA SER A 43 3.34 -2.81 -18.17
C SER A 43 2.00 -2.08 -18.42
N LYS A 44 1.76 -1.66 -19.64
CA LYS A 44 0.54 -0.93 -20.09
C LYS A 44 -0.76 -1.74 -19.97
N SER A 45 -0.73 -2.89 -19.33
CA SER A 45 -1.90 -3.73 -19.10
C SER A 45 -2.92 -3.03 -18.19
N PRO A 46 -4.22 -3.19 -18.44
CA PRO A 46 -5.25 -2.28 -17.95
C PRO A 46 -5.48 -2.26 -16.43
N LEU A 47 -5.07 -3.26 -15.68
CA LEU A 47 -5.37 -3.30 -14.25
C LEU A 47 -4.25 -3.96 -13.43
N ASN A 48 -3.31 -3.14 -12.96
CA ASN A 48 -2.34 -3.52 -11.93
C ASN A 48 -2.70 -2.81 -10.64
N TYR A 49 -3.18 -3.54 -9.65
CA TYR A 49 -3.64 -2.96 -8.39
C TYR A 49 -3.20 -3.77 -7.18
N ASN A 50 -3.24 -3.12 -6.03
CA ASN A 50 -3.12 -3.78 -4.75
C ASN A 50 -4.26 -3.38 -3.83
N THR A 51 -4.63 -4.25 -2.92
CA THR A 51 -5.55 -3.98 -1.83
C THR A 51 -5.09 -4.72 -0.59
N GLY A 52 -5.35 -4.16 0.59
CA GLY A 52 -4.90 -4.77 1.83
C GLY A 52 -5.61 -4.23 3.05
N ILE A 53 -5.43 -4.97 4.13
CA ILE A 53 -5.89 -4.62 5.46
C ILE A 53 -4.71 -4.68 6.42
N ALA A 54 -4.63 -3.73 7.34
CA ALA A 54 -3.58 -3.74 8.36
C ALA A 54 -4.11 -3.23 9.69
N MET A 55 -3.42 -3.61 10.76
CA MET A 55 -3.56 -3.03 12.09
C MET A 55 -2.31 -2.22 12.41
N SER A 56 -2.50 -1.08 13.01
CA SER A 56 -1.40 -0.23 13.48
C SER A 56 -1.56 0.13 14.95
N GLY A 57 -0.43 0.19 15.66
CA GLY A 57 -0.38 0.62 17.05
C GLY A 57 0.67 1.69 17.26
N TYR A 58 0.28 2.81 17.86
CA TYR A 58 1.13 3.97 18.05
C TYR A 58 1.93 3.89 19.34
N THR A 59 3.19 4.32 19.26
CA THR A 59 4.10 4.46 20.39
C THR A 59 4.15 5.92 20.88
N LYS A 60 4.85 6.17 21.99
CA LYS A 60 4.91 7.50 22.63
C LYS A 60 5.37 8.68 21.74
N LYS A 61 6.10 8.41 20.64
CA LYS A 61 6.65 9.44 19.73
C LYS A 61 5.89 9.54 18.40
N ALA A 62 4.65 9.06 18.32
CA ALA A 62 3.87 8.91 17.09
C ALA A 62 4.51 7.98 16.04
N ASN A 63 5.51 7.20 16.43
CA ASN A 63 5.96 6.06 15.65
C ASN A 63 4.93 4.95 15.80
N ARG A 64 4.86 4.04 14.86
CA ARG A 64 3.89 2.94 14.93
C ARG A 64 4.46 1.65 14.35
N TRP A 65 4.02 0.55 14.90
CA TRP A 65 4.13 -0.75 14.27
C TRP A 65 2.90 -1.00 13.41
N VAL A 66 3.08 -1.77 12.36
CA VAL A 66 2.02 -2.14 11.42
C VAL A 66 2.14 -3.63 11.16
N VAL A 67 1.02 -4.34 11.22
CA VAL A 67 0.90 -5.74 10.83
C VAL A 67 -0.31 -5.87 9.91
N GLY A 68 -0.14 -6.53 8.77
CA GLY A 68 -1.22 -6.59 7.79
C GLY A 68 -1.06 -7.70 6.76
N ALA A 69 -2.04 -7.73 5.86
CA ALA A 69 -2.05 -8.61 4.70
C ALA A 69 -2.43 -7.79 3.46
N GLU A 70 -1.81 -8.11 2.35
CA GLU A 70 -2.00 -7.44 1.08
C GLU A 70 -2.16 -8.46 -0.04
N TYR A 71 -3.11 -8.18 -0.92
CA TYR A 71 -3.27 -8.82 -2.21
C TYR A 71 -2.79 -7.86 -3.31
N LEU A 72 -1.95 -8.35 -4.21
CA LEU A 72 -1.46 -7.59 -5.35
C LEU A 72 -1.70 -8.39 -6.62
N LEU A 73 -2.30 -7.74 -7.61
CA LEU A 73 -2.47 -8.27 -8.96
C LEU A 73 -1.66 -7.43 -9.95
N LYS A 74 -0.80 -8.09 -10.70
CA LYS A 74 -0.02 -7.49 -11.79
C LYS A 74 -0.15 -8.34 -13.03
N ASN A 75 -0.54 -7.71 -14.13
CA ASN A 75 -0.71 -8.36 -15.41
C ASN A 75 0.52 -8.13 -16.30
N TYR A 76 0.91 -9.15 -17.02
CA TYR A 76 2.00 -9.11 -17.99
C TYR A 76 1.45 -9.41 -19.37
N ASP A 77 1.74 -8.53 -20.32
CA ASP A 77 1.30 -8.71 -21.71
C ASP A 77 2.09 -9.82 -22.37
N TYR A 78 1.38 -10.80 -22.92
CA TYR A 78 1.93 -11.88 -23.71
C TYR A 78 1.14 -12.00 -25.01
N ARG A 79 1.74 -11.56 -26.13
CA ARG A 79 1.09 -11.50 -27.46
C ARG A 79 -0.26 -10.74 -27.38
N SER A 80 -1.37 -11.44 -27.63
CA SER A 80 -2.73 -10.89 -27.56
C SER A 80 -3.42 -11.14 -26.22
N THR A 81 -2.73 -11.74 -25.24
CA THR A 81 -3.27 -12.17 -23.95
C THR A 81 -2.49 -11.56 -22.80
N SER A 82 -3.13 -11.41 -21.67
CA SER A 82 -2.53 -10.94 -20.43
C SER A 82 -2.41 -12.10 -19.44
N ILE A 83 -1.22 -12.27 -18.85
CA ILE A 83 -0.93 -13.30 -17.86
C ILE A 83 -1.00 -12.65 -16.47
N PRO A 84 -1.98 -13.01 -15.64
CA PRO A 84 -2.10 -12.48 -14.29
C PRO A 84 -1.06 -13.09 -13.35
N ARG A 85 -0.44 -12.26 -12.55
CA ARG A 85 0.40 -12.63 -11.42
C ARG A 85 -0.24 -12.10 -10.15
N ALA A 86 -0.71 -12.98 -9.31
CA ALA A 86 -1.29 -12.64 -8.02
C ALA A 86 -0.30 -12.93 -6.89
N GLN A 87 -0.23 -12.03 -5.93
CA GLN A 87 0.60 -12.17 -4.73
C GLN A 87 -0.26 -11.94 -3.49
N PHE A 88 -0.16 -12.86 -2.53
CA PHE A 88 -0.73 -12.75 -1.21
C PHE A 88 0.42 -12.60 -0.23
N THR A 89 0.54 -11.44 0.43
CA THR A 89 1.64 -11.17 1.35
C THR A 89 1.14 -10.73 2.71
N ALA A 90 1.74 -11.29 3.76
CA ALA A 90 1.67 -10.74 5.10
C ALA A 90 2.82 -9.76 5.31
N GLU A 91 2.59 -8.71 6.08
CA GLU A 91 3.59 -7.71 6.43
C GLU A 91 3.68 -7.50 7.93
N GLY A 92 4.91 -7.23 8.40
CA GLY A 92 5.18 -6.68 9.71
C GLY A 92 6.21 -5.57 9.58
N GLY A 93 5.89 -4.36 10.07
CA GLY A 93 6.74 -3.20 9.86
C GLY A 93 6.71 -2.20 10.99
N TYR A 94 7.66 -1.27 10.93
CA TYR A 94 7.76 -0.15 11.83
C TYR A 94 7.93 1.16 11.07
N TYR A 95 7.14 2.15 11.44
CA TYR A 95 7.07 3.46 10.80
C TYR A 95 7.57 4.53 11.76
N LEU A 96 8.55 5.30 11.30
CA LEU A 96 9.12 6.43 12.02
C LEU A 96 8.48 7.71 11.52
N LYS A 97 7.83 8.44 12.40
CA LYS A 97 7.36 9.79 12.11
C LYS A 97 8.57 10.74 12.06
N PHE A 98 8.75 11.46 10.98
CA PHE A 98 9.83 12.44 10.86
C PHE A 98 9.33 13.88 10.68
N LEU A 99 8.11 14.09 10.15
CA LEU A 99 7.50 15.42 10.06
C LEU A 99 6.06 15.38 10.60
N SER A 100 5.64 16.47 11.18
CA SER A 100 4.23 16.75 11.53
C SER A 100 3.99 18.25 11.51
N ASP A 101 2.79 18.65 11.13
CA ASP A 101 2.38 20.03 11.24
C ASP A 101 2.16 20.46 12.71
N PRO A 102 2.16 21.77 13.03
CA PRO A 102 1.93 22.25 14.39
C PRO A 102 0.57 21.85 14.96
N THR A 103 -0.46 21.74 14.10
CA THR A 103 -1.81 21.34 14.48
C THR A 103 -1.99 19.85 14.66
N LYS A 104 -0.94 19.06 14.35
CA LYS A 104 -0.95 17.59 14.37
C LYS A 104 -2.06 16.97 13.54
N THR A 105 -2.39 17.61 12.44
CA THR A 105 -3.36 17.13 11.45
C THR A 105 -2.71 16.25 10.41
N PHE A 106 -1.43 16.55 10.07
CA PHE A 106 -0.65 15.82 9.08
C PHE A 106 0.59 15.22 9.71
N PHE A 107 0.84 13.95 9.39
CA PHE A 107 2.06 13.25 9.79
C PHE A 107 2.70 12.61 8.57
N LEU A 108 3.97 12.84 8.38
CA LEU A 108 4.77 12.18 7.36
C LEU A 108 5.70 11.17 8.03
N SER A 109 5.62 9.95 7.59
CA SER A 109 6.35 8.82 8.17
C SER A 109 7.12 8.05 7.09
N ILE A 110 8.27 7.52 7.47
CA ILE A 110 9.00 6.53 6.69
C ILE A 110 8.92 5.20 7.41
N GLY A 111 8.56 4.14 6.69
CA GLY A 111 8.41 2.79 7.24
C GLY A 111 9.30 1.77 6.56
N GLY A 112 9.77 0.82 7.34
CA GLY A 112 10.39 -0.41 6.86
C GLY A 112 9.53 -1.61 7.26
N SER A 113 9.27 -2.52 6.32
CA SER A 113 8.46 -3.73 6.56
C SER A 113 9.17 -4.96 6.05
N ALA A 114 9.04 -6.07 6.78
CA ALA A 114 9.31 -7.41 6.30
C ALA A 114 8.05 -7.99 5.67
N LEU A 115 8.20 -8.71 4.58
CA LEU A 115 7.13 -9.31 3.80
C LEU A 115 7.37 -10.80 3.62
N ALA A 116 6.32 -11.59 3.74
CA ALA A 116 6.33 -13.02 3.41
C ALA A 116 4.98 -13.40 2.82
N GLY A 117 4.98 -14.32 1.84
CA GLY A 117 3.74 -14.68 1.19
C GLY A 117 3.89 -15.70 0.08
N TYR A 118 2.89 -15.73 -0.77
CA TYR A 118 2.78 -16.66 -1.87
C TYR A 118 2.44 -15.94 -3.18
N GLU A 119 3.10 -16.35 -4.23
CA GLU A 119 2.90 -15.87 -5.60
C GLU A 119 2.33 -16.97 -6.46
N THR A 120 1.29 -16.65 -7.20
CA THR A 120 0.74 -17.53 -8.24
C THR A 120 0.74 -16.82 -9.59
N VAL A 121 1.14 -17.54 -10.62
CA VAL A 121 1.18 -17.04 -12.00
C VAL A 121 0.14 -17.81 -12.80
N ASN A 122 -0.74 -17.06 -13.48
CA ASN A 122 -1.85 -17.63 -14.27
C ASN A 122 -2.72 -18.61 -13.45
N TRP A 123 -2.87 -18.35 -12.13
CA TRP A 123 -3.63 -19.21 -11.20
C TRP A 123 -3.19 -20.66 -11.14
N GLY A 124 -1.90 -20.92 -11.47
CA GLY A 124 -1.31 -22.25 -11.49
C GLY A 124 -1.39 -22.95 -12.86
N ASP A 125 -2.15 -22.41 -13.79
CA ASP A 125 -2.25 -22.97 -15.15
C ASP A 125 -1.00 -22.67 -15.96
N ARG A 126 -0.31 -23.72 -16.36
CA ARG A 126 0.92 -23.63 -17.15
C ARG A 126 0.69 -23.63 -18.66
N LEU A 127 -0.40 -24.21 -19.11
CA LEU A 127 -0.72 -24.30 -20.53
C LEU A 127 -1.51 -23.05 -20.94
N LEU A 128 -0.98 -22.31 -21.88
CA LEU A 128 -1.69 -21.20 -22.52
C LEU A 128 -2.54 -21.70 -23.69
N HIS A 129 -3.56 -20.96 -24.08
CA HIS A 129 -4.47 -21.34 -25.18
C HIS A 129 -3.80 -21.36 -26.56
N ASP A 130 -2.57 -20.84 -26.68
CA ASP A 130 -1.75 -21.00 -27.91
C ASP A 130 -0.85 -22.24 -27.87
N GLY A 131 -1.00 -23.14 -26.88
CA GLY A 131 -0.19 -24.33 -26.68
C GLY A 131 1.19 -24.08 -26.07
N SER A 132 1.53 -22.83 -25.75
CA SER A 132 2.78 -22.49 -25.08
C SER A 132 2.73 -22.84 -23.60
N THR A 133 3.87 -23.23 -23.00
CA THR A 133 3.96 -23.57 -21.56
C THR A 133 4.67 -22.48 -20.81
N LEU A 134 4.07 -22.00 -19.73
CA LEU A 134 4.68 -21.05 -18.80
C LEU A 134 5.82 -21.71 -18.01
N LEU A 135 7.00 -21.09 -18.04
CA LEU A 135 8.15 -21.49 -17.21
C LEU A 135 8.03 -20.98 -15.78
N ALA A 136 7.29 -19.88 -15.58
CA ALA A 136 7.04 -19.31 -14.27
C ALA A 136 6.17 -20.26 -13.43
N LYS A 137 6.59 -20.46 -12.16
CA LYS A 137 5.91 -21.36 -11.22
C LYS A 137 5.43 -20.55 -10.02
N ASP A 138 4.38 -21.07 -9.42
CA ASP A 138 3.96 -20.63 -8.11
C ASP A 138 5.09 -20.81 -7.09
N ALA A 139 5.28 -19.83 -6.24
CA ALA A 139 6.41 -19.82 -5.32
C ALA A 139 6.11 -19.10 -4.01
N PHE A 140 6.77 -19.53 -2.95
CA PHE A 140 6.84 -18.74 -1.73
C PHE A 140 7.76 -17.54 -1.95
N ILE A 141 7.28 -16.36 -1.56
CA ILE A 141 7.99 -15.09 -1.70
C ILE A 141 8.26 -14.48 -0.33
N TYR A 142 9.41 -13.83 -0.20
CA TYR A 142 9.79 -13.10 1.00
C TYR A 142 10.62 -11.89 0.64
N GLY A 143 10.67 -10.91 1.53
CA GLY A 143 11.45 -9.72 1.28
C GLY A 143 11.14 -8.58 2.21
N GLY A 144 11.25 -7.37 1.69
CA GLY A 144 10.99 -6.16 2.45
C GLY A 144 10.39 -5.05 1.60
N ALA A 145 9.92 -4.02 2.30
CA ALA A 145 9.44 -2.80 1.67
C ALA A 145 9.91 -1.57 2.44
N ILE A 146 10.14 -0.49 1.69
CA ILE A 146 10.29 0.86 2.24
C ILE A 146 9.05 1.64 1.81
N THR A 147 8.42 2.33 2.76
CA THR A 147 7.19 3.08 2.53
C THR A 147 7.35 4.50 3.02
N LEU A 148 7.01 5.47 2.17
CA LEU A 148 6.77 6.85 2.57
C LEU A 148 5.26 7.02 2.69
N GLU A 149 4.76 7.46 3.85
CA GLU A 149 3.32 7.56 4.10
C GLU A 149 2.96 8.89 4.73
N LEU A 150 1.94 9.52 4.17
CA LEU A 150 1.26 10.71 4.68
C LEU A 150 -0.05 10.28 5.34
N GLU A 151 -0.22 10.65 6.60
CA GLU A 151 -1.46 10.53 7.35
C GLU A 151 -2.13 11.90 7.47
N SER A 152 -3.41 12.00 7.11
CA SER A 152 -4.23 13.19 7.27
C SER A 152 -5.43 12.88 8.16
N TYR A 153 -5.47 13.46 9.34
CA TYR A 153 -6.56 13.29 10.30
C TYR A 153 -7.75 14.16 9.90
N ILE A 154 -8.83 13.53 9.41
CA ILE A 154 -10.09 14.20 9.09
C ILE A 154 -10.92 14.38 10.34
N THR A 155 -10.96 13.35 11.18
CA THR A 155 -11.57 13.36 12.51
C THR A 155 -10.65 12.64 13.49
N ASP A 156 -11.03 12.58 14.77
CA ASP A 156 -10.28 11.82 15.79
C ASP A 156 -10.25 10.32 15.52
N ARG A 157 -11.18 9.83 14.70
CA ARG A 157 -11.33 8.40 14.41
C ARG A 157 -11.03 8.03 12.96
N ILE A 158 -11.02 9.00 12.05
CA ILE A 158 -10.84 8.75 10.61
C ILE A 158 -9.59 9.47 10.13
N VAL A 159 -8.67 8.71 9.59
CA VAL A 159 -7.40 9.19 9.03
C VAL A 159 -7.32 8.74 7.58
N LEU A 160 -7.06 9.66 6.67
CA LEU A 160 -6.72 9.34 5.30
C LEU A 160 -5.23 9.04 5.20
N LEU A 161 -4.90 8.04 4.40
CA LEU A 161 -3.54 7.60 4.13
C LEU A 161 -3.23 7.82 2.65
N ALA A 162 -2.03 8.33 2.37
CA ALA A 162 -1.46 8.31 1.03
C ALA A 162 -0.03 7.79 1.15
N ASN A 163 0.34 6.82 0.32
CA ASN A 163 1.66 6.22 0.42
C ASN A 163 2.30 5.94 -0.95
N VAL A 164 3.63 5.95 -0.92
CA VAL A 164 4.49 5.43 -1.97
C VAL A 164 5.34 4.35 -1.35
N ARG A 165 5.32 3.16 -1.91
CA ARG A 165 6.00 1.98 -1.39
C ARG A 165 6.86 1.34 -2.46
N GLU A 166 8.10 1.06 -2.14
CA GLU A 166 8.99 0.22 -2.94
C GLU A 166 9.17 -1.14 -2.25
N ARG A 167 8.86 -2.21 -2.97
CA ARG A 167 8.98 -3.60 -2.48
C ARG A 167 10.11 -4.31 -3.19
N VAL A 168 10.86 -5.08 -2.42
CA VAL A 168 11.89 -5.99 -2.93
C VAL A 168 11.56 -7.38 -2.45
N LEU A 169 11.22 -8.29 -3.38
CA LEU A 169 10.81 -9.65 -3.06
C LEU A 169 11.72 -10.67 -3.77
N TRP A 170 12.05 -11.71 -3.06
CA TRP A 170 12.79 -12.88 -3.53
C TRP A 170 11.90 -14.12 -3.48
N GLY A 171 12.32 -15.17 -4.19
CA GLY A 171 11.61 -16.45 -4.29
C GLY A 171 10.64 -16.53 -5.47
N GLY A 172 10.14 -15.42 -5.98
CA GLY A 172 9.26 -15.38 -7.14
C GLY A 172 9.96 -15.56 -8.48
N SER A 173 9.19 -15.92 -9.50
CA SER A 173 9.68 -16.16 -10.86
C SER A 173 9.88 -14.90 -11.68
N LEU A 174 9.29 -13.77 -11.27
CA LEU A 174 9.24 -12.52 -12.03
C LEU A 174 9.69 -11.34 -11.16
N GLY A 175 10.36 -10.36 -11.75
CA GLY A 175 10.84 -9.10 -11.23
C GLY A 175 10.83 -8.87 -9.71
N LYS A 176 11.98 -8.58 -9.14
CA LYS A 176 12.15 -8.42 -7.68
C LYS A 176 11.59 -7.11 -7.14
N PHE A 177 11.58 -6.05 -7.96
CA PHE A 177 11.20 -4.70 -7.55
C PHE A 177 9.78 -4.37 -7.98
N SER A 178 9.04 -3.69 -7.11
CA SER A 178 7.67 -3.27 -7.38
C SER A 178 7.34 -1.99 -6.63
N THR A 179 7.14 -0.91 -7.39
CA THR A 179 6.69 0.38 -6.85
C THR A 179 5.16 0.42 -6.80
N GLN A 180 4.63 0.85 -5.67
CA GLN A 180 3.20 0.98 -5.42
C GLN A 180 2.88 2.42 -5.04
N PHE A 181 1.71 2.89 -5.50
CA PHE A 181 1.11 4.17 -5.10
C PHE A 181 -0.25 3.86 -4.50
N GLY A 182 -0.43 4.15 -3.23
CA GLY A 182 -1.62 3.75 -2.50
C GLY A 182 -2.32 4.89 -1.81
N LEU A 183 -3.63 4.70 -1.65
CA LEU A 183 -4.49 5.47 -0.76
C LEU A 183 -5.10 4.51 0.25
N GLY A 184 -5.51 5.04 1.39
CA GLY A 184 -6.17 4.22 2.40
C GLY A 184 -6.98 5.06 3.37
N VAL A 185 -7.73 4.34 4.19
CA VAL A 185 -8.46 4.91 5.31
C VAL A 185 -8.11 4.10 6.55
N LYS A 186 -7.78 4.81 7.62
CA LYS A 186 -7.53 4.22 8.94
C LYS A 186 -8.63 4.64 9.89
N PHE A 187 -9.16 3.67 10.60
CA PHE A 187 -10.14 3.86 11.67
C PHE A 187 -9.45 3.64 13.01
N ILE A 188 -9.45 4.65 13.84
CA ILE A 188 -8.93 4.57 15.21
C ILE A 188 -9.98 3.89 16.07
N ILE A 189 -9.57 2.84 16.79
CA ILE A 189 -10.50 1.96 17.55
C ILE A 189 -10.42 2.14 19.06
N ASN A 190 -9.44 2.93 19.56
CA ASN A 190 -9.35 3.27 20.99
C ASN A 190 -8.61 4.60 21.20
#